data_6476503ebc017460ef280a806e902bdd
#
_entry.id   6476503ebc017460ef280a806e902bdd
#
_cell.length_a   1.000
_cell.length_b   1.000
_cell.length_c   1.000
_cell.angle_alpha   90.00
_cell.angle_beta   90.00
_cell.angle_gamma   90.00
#
_symmetry.space_group_name_H-M   'P 1'
#
loop_
_entity.id
_entity.type
_entity.pdbx_description
1 polymer ?
#
loop_
_entity_poly.entity_id
_entity_poly.type
_entity_poly.pdbx_seq_one_letter_code
_entity_poly.pdbx_strand_id
1 'polypeptide(L)'
;MPTSILPQNQNERELFNAISSFFRTFKIGDLLRKCNAQKEKGIPVMDIFKYKLCNVFSDRSMYMQQKTGSFKENFSKNTFYRFLNSMKTNWLRFTTSLSRKIVDTIKPLTSEDRINAFVVDDTLFERSSCRKTELGSRVFDHTSMRFRKGFRLMTVGWTDGNTFLPINSSLLASHKENNLLGFAKSYDGRSLAAKRRKLAVTKGTDVMIELLKTALSAGHTADYVLFDTWFSNPAQLIAVKGLGLNSIAMIKKSSRIYYEYEGEQLSIKKIYSICKKRRGRSKYLLSVNVMIGKEQKIPAKIVCVRNKSNKKDWIAFICTNIELSEEEIIRIYGKRWQIEVFFKTCKSYLKLVKECHSLSYDALTAHVAIVFTRYLMLAVEQRRCEDKRTLGELFYLFTDELADITFGESFRIIMNAMIDSVCAIFKPTEEQLALFIDMFVGHLPDYIRNFLVKAALEA
;
A
#
# COMPACT_ATOMS: atom_id res chain seq x y z
N MET A 1 46.13 19.82 -9.19
CA MET A 1 44.86 19.15 -9.53
C MET A 1 43.90 19.44 -8.38
N PRO A 2 42.80 20.20 -8.53
CA PRO A 2 41.90 20.42 -7.46
C PRO A 2 41.08 19.13 -7.23
N THR A 3 41.27 18.55 -6.06
CA THR A 3 40.43 17.51 -5.51
C THR A 3 38.99 18.04 -5.42
N SER A 4 38.03 17.27 -5.91
CA SER A 4 36.61 17.60 -5.93
C SER A 4 36.13 18.01 -4.53
N ILE A 5 35.57 19.21 -4.43
CA ILE A 5 35.12 19.85 -3.19
C ILE A 5 33.75 19.31 -2.70
N LEU A 6 33.14 18.39 -3.44
CA LEU A 6 31.88 17.79 -3.02
C LEU A 6 32.04 16.27 -2.87
N PRO A 7 31.65 15.68 -1.75
CA PRO A 7 31.69 14.22 -1.57
C PRO A 7 30.79 13.55 -2.61
N GLN A 8 31.33 12.53 -3.27
CA GLN A 8 30.51 11.62 -4.06
C GLN A 8 29.53 10.92 -3.12
N ASN A 9 28.27 11.22 -3.29
CA ASN A 9 27.18 10.83 -2.40
C ASN A 9 27.13 9.31 -2.19
N GLN A 10 27.45 8.87 -0.98
CA GLN A 10 27.25 7.51 -0.51
C GLN A 10 25.78 7.08 -0.63
N ASN A 11 24.86 7.99 -0.47
CA ASN A 11 23.42 7.77 -0.36
C ASN A 11 22.73 7.43 -1.68
N GLU A 12 23.18 7.98 -2.83
CA GLU A 12 22.71 7.53 -4.17
C GLU A 12 23.08 6.08 -4.43
N ARG A 13 24.28 5.69 -4.04
CA ARG A 13 24.72 4.29 -4.13
C ARG A 13 23.89 3.40 -3.22
N GLU A 14 23.52 3.86 -2.03
CA GLU A 14 22.72 3.10 -1.08
C GLU A 14 21.27 2.92 -1.55
N LEU A 15 20.58 3.97 -2.02
CA LEU A 15 19.23 3.85 -2.58
C LEU A 15 19.23 2.98 -3.83
N PHE A 16 20.16 3.21 -4.75
CA PHE A 16 20.29 2.40 -5.96
C PHE A 16 20.65 0.95 -5.61
N ASN A 17 21.44 0.75 -4.57
CA ASN A 17 21.79 -0.55 -4.01
C ASN A 17 20.58 -1.22 -3.35
N ALA A 18 19.79 -0.49 -2.56
CA ALA A 18 18.57 -1.01 -1.91
C ALA A 18 17.54 -1.47 -2.95
N ILE A 19 17.25 -0.65 -3.97
CA ILE A 19 16.34 -1.01 -5.06
C ILE A 19 16.89 -2.20 -5.84
N SER A 20 18.16 -2.17 -6.22
CA SER A 20 18.79 -3.22 -6.99
C SER A 20 18.90 -4.53 -6.20
N SER A 21 19.18 -4.44 -4.90
CA SER A 21 19.18 -5.56 -3.96
C SER A 21 17.80 -6.17 -3.84
N PHE A 22 16.76 -5.35 -3.65
CA PHE A 22 15.36 -5.81 -3.58
C PHE A 22 14.96 -6.54 -4.86
N PHE A 23 15.26 -5.98 -6.02
CA PHE A 23 14.94 -6.58 -7.33
C PHE A 23 15.65 -7.92 -7.53
N ARG A 24 16.91 -8.02 -7.13
CA ARG A 24 17.70 -9.25 -7.22
C ARG A 24 17.24 -10.31 -6.22
N THR A 25 17.08 -9.93 -4.95
CA THR A 25 16.68 -10.84 -3.86
C THR A 25 15.33 -11.51 -4.16
N PHE A 26 14.34 -10.73 -4.57
CA PHE A 26 12.99 -11.24 -4.82
C PHE A 26 12.76 -11.65 -6.29
N LYS A 27 13.80 -11.57 -7.15
CA LYS A 27 13.75 -11.97 -8.57
C LYS A 27 12.57 -11.33 -9.29
N ILE A 28 12.45 -9.99 -9.18
CA ILE A 28 11.30 -9.23 -9.72
C ILE A 28 11.11 -9.46 -11.22
N GLY A 29 12.19 -9.52 -12.01
CA GLY A 29 12.12 -9.79 -13.45
C GLY A 29 11.47 -11.15 -13.77
N ASP A 30 11.80 -12.18 -12.99
CA ASP A 30 11.21 -13.52 -13.16
C ASP A 30 9.73 -13.52 -12.79
N LEU A 31 9.37 -12.82 -11.71
CA LEU A 31 7.97 -12.66 -11.32
C LEU A 31 7.15 -11.94 -12.39
N LEU A 32 7.67 -10.86 -12.97
CA LEU A 32 7.03 -10.14 -14.07
C LEU A 32 6.79 -11.07 -15.26
N ARG A 33 7.81 -11.85 -15.69
CA ARG A 33 7.67 -12.83 -16.76
C ARG A 33 6.62 -13.88 -16.46
N LYS A 34 6.64 -14.49 -15.28
CA LYS A 34 5.64 -15.48 -14.82
C LYS A 34 4.23 -14.92 -14.73
N CYS A 35 4.10 -13.59 -14.72
CA CYS A 35 2.82 -12.88 -14.68
C CYS A 35 2.45 -12.25 -16.03
N ASN A 36 3.01 -12.75 -17.13
CA ASN A 36 2.78 -12.30 -18.51
C ASN A 36 3.20 -10.84 -18.77
N ALA A 37 4.05 -10.25 -17.93
CA ALA A 37 4.64 -8.96 -18.14
C ALA A 37 5.98 -9.13 -18.89
N GLN A 38 5.91 -9.49 -20.17
CA GLN A 38 7.07 -9.71 -21.02
C GLN A 38 6.87 -9.13 -22.42
N LYS A 39 7.95 -8.86 -23.08
CA LYS A 39 8.02 -8.45 -24.50
C LYS A 39 9.04 -9.32 -25.21
N GLU A 40 8.77 -9.66 -26.45
CA GLU A 40 9.67 -10.43 -27.30
C GLU A 40 10.80 -9.56 -27.88
N LYS A 41 10.46 -8.29 -28.19
CA LYS A 41 11.39 -7.32 -28.81
C LYS A 41 11.26 -5.95 -28.15
N GLY A 42 12.35 -5.18 -28.22
CA GLY A 42 12.42 -3.79 -27.76
C GLY A 42 12.80 -3.66 -26.28
N ILE A 43 12.44 -2.56 -25.63
CA ILE A 43 12.83 -2.22 -24.27
C ILE A 43 12.39 -3.29 -23.27
N PRO A 44 13.26 -3.79 -22.40
CA PRO A 44 12.91 -4.75 -21.35
C PRO A 44 11.81 -4.19 -20.43
N VAL A 45 10.83 -5.03 -20.10
CA VAL A 45 9.74 -4.65 -19.19
C VAL A 45 10.29 -4.25 -17.82
N MET A 46 11.40 -4.84 -17.40
CA MET A 46 12.06 -4.57 -16.13
C MET A 46 12.49 -3.11 -16.01
N ASP A 47 13.02 -2.51 -17.08
CA ASP A 47 13.48 -1.12 -17.08
C ASP A 47 12.29 -0.16 -16.92
N ILE A 48 11.19 -0.42 -17.65
CA ILE A 48 9.98 0.37 -17.54
C ILE A 48 9.36 0.25 -16.15
N PHE A 49 9.37 -0.96 -15.57
CA PHE A 49 8.86 -1.21 -14.23
C PHE A 49 9.71 -0.50 -13.17
N LYS A 50 11.04 -0.62 -13.27
CA LYS A 50 12.01 0.05 -12.37
C LYS A 50 11.83 1.56 -12.42
N TYR A 51 11.79 2.15 -13.63
CA TYR A 51 11.52 3.58 -13.79
C TYR A 51 10.23 3.99 -13.08
N LYS A 52 9.11 3.28 -13.33
CA LYS A 52 7.82 3.62 -12.71
C LYS A 52 7.87 3.46 -11.19
N LEU A 53 8.57 2.47 -10.68
CA LEU A 53 8.74 2.26 -9.23
C LEU A 53 9.51 3.42 -8.60
N CYS A 54 10.62 3.85 -9.22
CA CYS A 54 11.50 4.89 -8.71
C CYS A 54 10.91 6.31 -8.86
N ASN A 55 10.02 6.51 -9.84
CA ASN A 55 9.51 7.85 -10.19
C ASN A 55 8.83 8.59 -9.03
N VAL A 56 8.34 7.89 -8.00
CA VAL A 56 7.75 8.52 -6.81
C VAL A 56 8.78 9.30 -6.00
N PHE A 57 10.02 8.85 -5.97
CA PHE A 57 11.10 9.46 -5.20
C PHE A 57 11.68 10.71 -5.89
N SER A 58 11.59 10.80 -7.21
CA SER A 58 12.03 11.99 -7.97
C SER A 58 11.06 13.17 -7.91
N ASP A 59 9.89 13.01 -7.32
CA ASP A 59 8.76 13.95 -7.22
C ASP A 59 8.37 14.67 -8.53
N ARG A 60 8.83 14.18 -9.68
CA ARG A 60 8.53 14.73 -11.00
C ARG A 60 7.79 13.73 -11.88
N SER A 61 6.77 14.22 -12.58
CA SER A 61 6.10 13.39 -13.59
C SER A 61 7.02 13.15 -14.80
N MET A 62 6.81 12.04 -15.52
CA MET A 62 7.50 11.77 -16.77
C MET A 62 7.45 12.94 -17.76
N TYR A 63 6.29 13.63 -17.82
CA TYR A 63 6.12 14.82 -18.65
C TYR A 63 7.11 15.92 -18.26
N MET A 64 7.22 16.22 -16.96
CA MET A 64 8.14 17.24 -16.47
C MET A 64 9.59 16.84 -16.69
N GLN A 65 9.94 15.56 -16.46
CA GLN A 65 11.27 15.05 -16.76
C GLN A 65 11.66 15.22 -18.24
N GLN A 66 10.71 14.94 -19.15
CA GLN A 66 10.93 15.16 -20.59
C GLN A 66 11.09 16.66 -20.93
N LYS A 67 10.29 17.54 -20.33
CA LYS A 67 10.38 18.98 -20.54
C LYS A 67 11.66 19.61 -20.02
N THR A 68 12.16 19.11 -18.89
CA THR A 68 13.40 19.62 -18.25
C THR A 68 14.67 18.92 -18.74
N GLY A 69 14.56 17.98 -19.69
CA GLY A 69 15.72 17.21 -20.18
C GLY A 69 16.30 16.19 -19.18
N SER A 70 15.63 15.99 -18.03
CA SER A 70 16.08 15.04 -17.01
C SER A 70 15.61 13.60 -17.24
N PHE A 71 14.85 13.34 -18.30
CA PHE A 71 14.42 12.01 -18.70
C PHE A 71 15.55 11.28 -19.43
N LYS A 72 16.23 10.36 -18.72
CA LYS A 72 17.41 9.63 -19.24
C LYS A 72 17.08 8.22 -19.76
N GLU A 73 15.80 7.84 -19.83
CA GLU A 73 15.39 6.47 -20.19
C GLU A 73 15.36 6.24 -21.71
N ASN A 74 15.67 5.01 -22.12
CA ASN A 74 15.74 4.60 -23.53
C ASN A 74 14.34 4.28 -24.15
N PHE A 75 13.24 4.74 -23.55
CA PHE A 75 11.91 4.44 -24.05
C PHE A 75 11.00 5.67 -24.15
N SER A 76 10.06 5.59 -25.06
CA SER A 76 9.10 6.68 -25.29
C SER A 76 7.92 6.62 -24.30
N LYS A 77 7.23 7.75 -24.16
CA LYS A 77 5.95 7.87 -23.45
C LYS A 77 4.94 6.78 -23.87
N ASN A 78 4.86 6.50 -25.18
CA ASN A 78 3.93 5.49 -25.71
C ASN A 78 4.31 4.07 -25.25
N THR A 79 5.59 3.75 -25.14
CA THR A 79 6.09 2.47 -24.61
C THR A 79 5.70 2.31 -23.14
N PHE A 80 5.86 3.36 -22.36
CA PHE A 80 5.47 3.40 -20.96
C PHE A 80 3.96 3.18 -20.77
N TYR A 81 3.12 3.92 -21.48
CA TYR A 81 1.67 3.74 -21.34
C TYR A 81 1.18 2.39 -21.88
N ARG A 82 1.78 1.84 -22.94
CA ARG A 82 1.47 0.48 -23.41
C ARG A 82 1.77 -0.58 -22.36
N PHE A 83 2.85 -0.42 -21.61
CA PHE A 83 3.14 -1.30 -20.49
C PHE A 83 2.06 -1.23 -19.39
N LEU A 84 1.69 -0.04 -18.93
CA LEU A 84 0.66 0.12 -17.92
C LEU A 84 -0.72 -0.39 -18.38
N ASN A 85 -1.07 -0.19 -19.65
CA ASN A 85 -2.33 -0.62 -20.23
C ASN A 85 -2.34 -2.10 -20.67
N SER A 86 -1.35 -2.89 -20.26
CA SER A 86 -1.27 -4.31 -20.63
C SER A 86 -2.45 -5.11 -20.09
N MET A 87 -3.25 -5.64 -20.99
CA MET A 87 -4.38 -6.53 -20.68
C MET A 87 -3.92 -7.92 -20.24
N LYS A 88 -2.71 -8.32 -20.66
CA LYS A 88 -2.15 -9.66 -20.46
C LYS A 88 -1.45 -9.83 -19.11
N THR A 89 -1.02 -8.72 -18.47
CA THR A 89 -0.27 -8.79 -17.21
C THR A 89 -1.19 -9.17 -16.05
N ASN A 90 -0.82 -10.21 -15.31
CA ASN A 90 -1.54 -10.65 -14.12
C ASN A 90 -0.98 -9.97 -12.87
N TRP A 91 -1.42 -8.73 -12.62
CA TRP A 91 -0.98 -7.96 -11.46
C TRP A 91 -1.41 -8.56 -10.11
N LEU A 92 -2.56 -9.22 -10.06
CA LEU A 92 -3.02 -9.93 -8.86
C LEU A 92 -2.04 -11.04 -8.47
N ARG A 93 -1.67 -11.89 -9.45
CA ARG A 93 -0.67 -12.94 -9.25
C ARG A 93 0.70 -12.36 -8.89
N PHE A 94 1.09 -11.25 -9.53
CA PHE A 94 2.37 -10.61 -9.27
C PHE A 94 2.50 -10.16 -7.82
N THR A 95 1.55 -9.38 -7.31
CA THR A 95 1.58 -8.89 -5.92
C THR A 95 1.50 -10.04 -4.91
N THR A 96 0.60 -11.02 -5.14
CA THR A 96 0.47 -12.20 -4.29
C THR A 96 1.78 -13.00 -4.22
N SER A 97 2.42 -13.27 -5.37
CA SER A 97 3.67 -14.04 -5.41
C SER A 97 4.85 -13.28 -4.83
N LEU A 98 4.92 -11.96 -5.03
CA LEU A 98 5.96 -11.12 -4.45
C LEU A 98 5.82 -11.08 -2.92
N SER A 99 4.62 -10.79 -2.43
CA SER A 99 4.35 -10.77 -1.00
C SER A 99 4.67 -12.12 -0.35
N ARG A 100 4.35 -13.24 -1.02
CA ARG A 100 4.67 -14.59 -0.50
C ARG A 100 6.18 -14.75 -0.26
N LYS A 101 7.01 -14.39 -1.25
CA LYS A 101 8.47 -14.47 -1.10
C LYS A 101 9.00 -13.60 0.05
N ILE A 102 8.40 -12.43 0.25
CA ILE A 102 8.78 -11.52 1.32
C ILE A 102 8.36 -12.09 2.68
N VAL A 103 7.13 -12.61 2.80
CA VAL A 103 6.65 -13.29 4.02
C VAL A 103 7.58 -14.44 4.38
N ASP A 104 7.99 -15.27 3.40
CA ASP A 104 8.91 -16.39 3.65
C ASP A 104 10.29 -15.93 4.15
N THR A 105 10.73 -14.74 3.73
CA THR A 105 12.00 -14.14 4.20
C THR A 105 11.86 -13.55 5.61
N ILE A 106 10.69 -12.98 5.94
CA ILE A 106 10.45 -12.31 7.23
C ILE A 106 10.03 -13.31 8.31
N LYS A 107 9.31 -14.36 7.97
CA LYS A 107 8.77 -15.35 8.91
C LYS A 107 9.83 -15.96 9.85
N PRO A 108 11.04 -16.32 9.38
CA PRO A 108 12.10 -16.82 10.27
C PRO A 108 12.62 -15.78 11.27
N LEU A 109 12.40 -14.48 10.99
CA LEU A 109 12.78 -13.38 11.90
C LEU A 109 11.72 -13.10 12.97
N THR A 110 10.64 -13.86 12.96
CA THR A 110 9.49 -13.72 13.85
C THR A 110 9.58 -14.82 14.91
N SER A 111 9.39 -14.49 16.21
CA SER A 111 9.32 -15.50 17.27
C SER A 111 8.15 -16.47 17.02
N GLU A 112 8.32 -17.73 17.40
CA GLU A 112 7.33 -18.81 17.19
C GLU A 112 5.99 -18.50 17.86
N ASP A 113 6.00 -17.78 18.99
CA ASP A 113 4.79 -17.36 19.73
C ASP A 113 3.98 -16.26 19.03
N ARG A 114 4.44 -15.73 17.90
CA ARG A 114 3.73 -14.66 17.22
C ARG A 114 2.63 -15.20 16.35
N ILE A 115 1.40 -14.83 16.70
CA ILE A 115 0.20 -15.11 15.90
C ILE A 115 0.22 -14.27 14.64
N ASN A 116 0.17 -14.93 13.50
CA ASN A 116 0.06 -14.31 12.19
C ASN A 116 -1.42 -14.12 11.82
N ALA A 117 -1.72 -13.02 11.13
CA ALA A 117 -3.09 -12.76 10.69
C ALA A 117 -3.14 -12.22 9.26
N PHE A 118 -4.17 -12.63 8.53
CA PHE A 118 -4.63 -11.87 7.38
C PHE A 118 -5.45 -10.69 7.89
N VAL A 119 -5.32 -9.55 7.24
CA VAL A 119 -6.12 -8.36 7.52
C VAL A 119 -6.81 -7.96 6.24
N VAL A 120 -8.13 -7.78 6.30
CA VAL A 120 -8.94 -7.35 5.17
C VAL A 120 -9.59 -6.03 5.48
N ASP A 121 -9.42 -5.08 4.58
CA ASP A 121 -10.10 -3.79 4.65
C ASP A 121 -10.17 -3.15 3.26
N ASP A 122 -10.98 -2.11 3.10
CA ASP A 122 -11.04 -1.35 1.87
C ASP A 122 -10.84 0.15 2.13
N THR A 123 -10.35 0.84 1.13
CA THR A 123 -10.16 2.29 1.19
C THR A 123 -10.66 2.97 -0.06
N LEU A 124 -11.07 4.23 0.06
CA LEU A 124 -11.45 5.04 -1.10
C LEU A 124 -10.23 5.31 -1.98
N PHE A 125 -10.32 4.91 -3.25
CA PHE A 125 -9.42 5.30 -4.33
C PHE A 125 -10.11 6.40 -5.13
N GLU A 126 -9.97 7.66 -4.68
CA GLU A 126 -10.68 8.80 -5.25
C GLU A 126 -10.15 9.20 -6.63
N ARG A 127 -11.07 9.57 -7.53
CA ARG A 127 -10.79 10.02 -8.89
C ARG A 127 -11.70 11.19 -9.23
N SER A 128 -11.24 12.41 -8.98
CA SER A 128 -12.05 13.64 -9.21
C SER A 128 -12.58 13.77 -10.63
N SER A 129 -11.77 13.41 -11.64
CA SER A 129 -12.12 13.46 -13.08
C SER A 129 -12.59 12.11 -13.64
N CYS A 130 -13.45 11.40 -12.94
CA CYS A 130 -13.80 10.00 -13.19
C CYS A 130 -14.79 9.75 -14.32
N ARG A 131 -15.36 10.79 -14.97
CA ARG A 131 -16.47 10.63 -15.95
C ARG A 131 -16.14 9.72 -17.14
N LYS A 132 -14.88 9.70 -17.59
CA LYS A 132 -14.42 8.87 -18.71
C LYS A 132 -13.56 7.69 -18.26
N THR A 133 -13.37 7.51 -16.93
CA THR A 133 -12.56 6.42 -16.41
C THR A 133 -13.36 5.13 -16.46
N GLU A 134 -12.80 4.12 -17.09
CA GLU A 134 -13.39 2.80 -17.20
C GLU A 134 -13.74 2.24 -15.81
N LEU A 135 -14.98 1.77 -15.61
CA LEU A 135 -15.54 1.32 -14.34
C LEU A 135 -15.54 2.37 -13.21
N GLY A 136 -15.21 3.63 -13.51
CA GLY A 136 -15.33 4.71 -12.54
C GLY A 136 -16.75 4.79 -11.98
N SER A 137 -16.87 4.91 -10.65
CA SER A 137 -18.16 4.79 -9.95
C SER A 137 -18.37 5.90 -8.94
N ARG A 138 -19.64 6.12 -8.59
CA ARG A 138 -20.01 6.83 -7.37
C ARG A 138 -19.95 5.83 -6.21
N VAL A 139 -19.03 6.02 -5.30
CA VAL A 139 -18.84 5.18 -4.12
C VAL A 139 -19.13 5.99 -2.86
N PHE A 140 -19.80 5.38 -1.89
CA PHE A 140 -20.10 6.05 -0.64
C PHE A 140 -18.86 6.05 0.26
N ASP A 141 -18.46 7.23 0.71
CA ASP A 141 -17.38 7.41 1.67
C ASP A 141 -17.96 7.57 3.08
N HIS A 142 -17.76 6.55 3.91
CA HIS A 142 -18.26 6.52 5.28
C HIS A 142 -17.59 7.54 6.20
N THR A 143 -16.39 8.03 5.85
CA THR A 143 -15.68 9.03 6.64
C THR A 143 -16.29 10.42 6.46
N SER A 144 -16.54 10.82 5.21
CA SER A 144 -17.15 12.12 4.88
C SER A 144 -18.67 12.08 4.76
N MET A 145 -19.29 10.88 4.92
CA MET A 145 -20.73 10.63 4.75
C MET A 145 -21.31 11.16 3.43
N ARG A 146 -20.53 11.05 2.35
CA ARG A 146 -20.87 11.57 1.00
C ARG A 146 -20.49 10.60 -0.09
N PHE A 147 -21.16 10.71 -1.24
CA PHE A 147 -20.72 10.01 -2.43
C PHE A 147 -19.48 10.68 -3.04
N ARG A 148 -18.46 9.90 -3.28
CA ARG A 148 -17.23 10.29 -3.97
C ARG A 148 -17.12 9.54 -5.29
N LYS A 149 -16.32 10.08 -6.22
CA LYS A 149 -16.05 9.44 -7.52
C LYS A 149 -14.77 8.63 -7.44
N GLY A 150 -14.79 7.39 -7.89
CA GLY A 150 -13.61 6.53 -7.86
C GLY A 150 -13.95 5.05 -7.71
N PHE A 151 -13.18 4.39 -6.87
CA PHE A 151 -13.27 2.96 -6.58
C PHE A 151 -13.11 2.72 -5.08
N ARG A 152 -13.54 1.53 -4.62
CA ARG A 152 -13.12 0.98 -3.32
C ARG A 152 -11.94 0.05 -3.58
N LEU A 153 -10.77 0.35 -3.05
CA LEU A 153 -9.60 -0.52 -3.12
C LEU A 153 -9.66 -1.50 -1.97
N MET A 154 -10.18 -2.70 -2.24
CA MET A 154 -10.16 -3.79 -1.29
C MET A 154 -8.78 -4.44 -1.28
N THR A 155 -8.24 -4.69 -0.10
CA THR A 155 -6.90 -5.24 0.09
C THR A 155 -6.92 -6.35 1.13
N VAL A 156 -6.22 -7.43 0.83
CA VAL A 156 -5.82 -8.45 1.79
C VAL A 156 -4.34 -8.26 2.08
N GLY A 157 -3.99 -8.16 3.35
CA GLY A 157 -2.60 -8.10 3.81
C GLY A 157 -2.30 -9.20 4.82
N TRP A 158 -1.02 -9.41 5.09
CA TRP A 158 -0.50 -10.29 6.12
C TRP A 158 0.22 -9.47 7.17
N THR A 159 0.11 -9.89 8.43
CA THR A 159 0.86 -9.28 9.52
C THR A 159 1.27 -10.29 10.59
N ASP A 160 2.46 -10.11 11.16
CA ASP A 160 2.94 -10.76 12.38
C ASP A 160 2.71 -9.89 13.64
N GLY A 161 2.11 -8.71 13.48
CA GLY A 161 1.92 -7.72 14.53
C GLY A 161 3.02 -6.66 14.61
N ASN A 162 4.16 -6.86 13.92
CA ASN A 162 5.24 -5.91 13.80
C ASN A 162 5.32 -5.32 12.37
N THR A 163 5.20 -6.18 11.37
CA THR A 163 5.26 -5.79 9.95
C THR A 163 3.94 -6.11 9.27
N PHE A 164 3.43 -5.17 8.49
CA PHE A 164 2.30 -5.38 7.60
C PHE A 164 2.79 -5.51 6.15
N LEU A 165 2.29 -6.51 5.44
CA LEU A 165 2.63 -6.77 4.04
C LEU A 165 1.36 -6.93 3.21
N PRO A 166 1.06 -6.04 2.23
CA PRO A 166 -0.07 -6.22 1.34
C PRO A 166 0.17 -7.45 0.45
N ILE A 167 -0.83 -8.34 0.39
CA ILE A 167 -0.77 -9.57 -0.43
C ILE A 167 -1.34 -9.28 -1.81
N ASN A 168 -2.61 -8.89 -1.85
CA ASN A 168 -3.33 -8.66 -3.10
C ASN A 168 -4.46 -7.66 -2.90
N SER A 169 -5.03 -7.21 -4.01
CA SER A 169 -6.13 -6.23 -3.98
C SER A 169 -6.97 -6.26 -5.24
N SER A 170 -8.16 -5.64 -5.15
CA SER A 170 -9.02 -5.33 -6.29
C SER A 170 -9.61 -3.94 -6.17
N LEU A 171 -9.63 -3.19 -7.27
CA LEU A 171 -10.36 -1.93 -7.38
C LEU A 171 -11.84 -2.25 -7.66
N LEU A 172 -12.69 -2.06 -6.67
CA LEU A 172 -14.12 -2.35 -6.77
C LEU A 172 -14.88 -1.15 -7.33
N ALA A 173 -15.70 -1.43 -8.34
CA ALA A 173 -16.67 -0.53 -8.92
C ALA A 173 -18.06 -0.85 -8.37
N SER A 174 -19.03 0.01 -8.64
CA SER A 174 -20.41 -0.30 -8.29
C SER A 174 -20.98 -1.40 -9.20
N HIS A 175 -21.67 -2.36 -8.60
CA HIS A 175 -22.47 -3.34 -9.33
C HIS A 175 -23.78 -2.75 -9.87
N LYS A 176 -24.19 -1.58 -9.37
CA LYS A 176 -25.38 -0.86 -9.83
C LYS A 176 -24.99 0.07 -10.99
N GLU A 177 -25.56 -0.17 -12.16
CA GLU A 177 -25.27 0.62 -13.37
C GLU A 177 -25.48 2.12 -13.19
N ASN A 178 -26.52 2.54 -12.48
CA ASN A 178 -26.80 3.95 -12.17
C ASN A 178 -25.69 4.66 -11.38
N ASN A 179 -24.81 3.93 -10.74
CA ASN A 179 -23.65 4.47 -10.04
C ASN A 179 -22.37 4.43 -10.88
N LEU A 180 -22.37 3.76 -12.02
CA LEU A 180 -21.24 3.74 -12.95
C LEU A 180 -21.16 5.08 -13.69
N LEU A 181 -19.97 5.64 -13.79
CA LEU A 181 -19.65 6.87 -14.54
C LEU A 181 -18.95 6.55 -15.87
N GLY A 182 -18.33 5.39 -15.96
CA GLY A 182 -17.69 4.87 -17.16
C GLY A 182 -17.90 3.36 -17.25
N PHE A 183 -18.27 2.90 -18.44
CA PHE A 183 -18.57 1.49 -18.68
C PHE A 183 -17.29 0.66 -18.87
N ALA A 184 -17.37 -0.64 -18.56
CA ALA A 184 -16.31 -1.58 -18.84
C ALA A 184 -16.13 -1.77 -20.35
N LYS A 185 -14.87 -1.90 -20.78
CA LYS A 185 -14.56 -2.37 -22.13
C LYS A 185 -14.86 -3.87 -22.22
N SER A 186 -15.39 -4.27 -23.38
CA SER A 186 -15.64 -5.68 -23.66
C SER A 186 -14.36 -6.42 -24.03
N TYR A 187 -14.19 -7.62 -23.49
CA TYR A 187 -13.09 -8.53 -23.77
C TYR A 187 -13.59 -9.99 -23.79
N ASP A 188 -12.85 -10.86 -24.45
CA ASP A 188 -13.09 -12.31 -24.34
C ASP A 188 -13.12 -12.73 -22.86
N GLY A 189 -14.21 -13.39 -22.44
CA GLY A 189 -14.45 -13.77 -21.03
C GLY A 189 -13.35 -14.63 -20.40
N ARG A 190 -12.55 -15.34 -21.22
CA ARG A 190 -11.41 -16.13 -20.76
C ARG A 190 -10.19 -15.29 -20.43
N SER A 191 -10.11 -14.07 -20.96
CA SER A 191 -8.96 -13.18 -20.78
C SER A 191 -8.81 -12.67 -19.34
N LEU A 192 -7.58 -12.35 -18.93
CA LEU A 192 -7.30 -11.73 -17.63
C LEU A 192 -7.99 -10.37 -17.50
N ALA A 193 -8.10 -9.63 -18.61
CA ALA A 193 -8.79 -8.34 -18.64
C ALA A 193 -10.28 -8.48 -18.30
N ALA A 194 -10.99 -9.49 -18.88
CA ALA A 194 -12.39 -9.76 -18.57
C ALA A 194 -12.57 -10.24 -17.12
N LYS A 195 -11.73 -11.18 -16.66
CA LYS A 195 -11.78 -11.69 -15.27
C LYS A 195 -11.59 -10.58 -14.25
N ARG A 196 -10.66 -9.65 -14.49
CA ARG A 196 -10.38 -8.50 -13.64
C ARG A 196 -11.58 -7.56 -13.56
N ARG A 197 -12.27 -7.31 -14.66
CA ARG A 197 -13.47 -6.46 -14.73
C ARG A 197 -14.68 -7.11 -14.07
N LYS A 198 -14.84 -8.42 -14.26
CA LYS A 198 -15.86 -9.19 -13.54
C LYS A 198 -15.67 -9.09 -12.03
N LEU A 199 -14.43 -9.26 -11.55
CA LEU A 199 -14.11 -9.12 -10.13
C LEU A 199 -14.41 -7.71 -9.60
N ALA A 200 -14.18 -6.66 -10.42
CA ALA A 200 -14.42 -5.27 -10.03
C ALA A 200 -15.88 -4.97 -9.72
N VAL A 201 -16.84 -5.59 -10.39
CA VAL A 201 -18.28 -5.37 -10.19
C VAL A 201 -18.93 -6.45 -9.33
N THR A 202 -18.15 -7.41 -8.84
CA THR A 202 -18.62 -8.43 -7.89
C THR A 202 -18.79 -7.79 -6.51
N LYS A 203 -19.73 -8.31 -5.71
CA LYS A 203 -20.00 -7.83 -4.35
C LYS A 203 -18.74 -7.92 -3.50
N GLY A 204 -18.43 -6.85 -2.75
CA GLY A 204 -17.18 -6.76 -1.98
C GLY A 204 -16.94 -7.93 -1.01
N THR A 205 -17.99 -8.45 -0.37
CA THR A 205 -17.89 -9.64 0.50
C THR A 205 -17.44 -10.90 -0.23
N ASP A 206 -17.85 -11.07 -1.49
CA ASP A 206 -17.47 -12.22 -2.29
C ASP A 206 -16.06 -12.05 -2.87
N VAL A 207 -15.70 -10.79 -3.21
CA VAL A 207 -14.33 -10.45 -3.59
C VAL A 207 -13.35 -10.70 -2.46
N MET A 208 -13.72 -10.41 -1.20
CA MET A 208 -12.91 -10.75 -0.02
C MET A 208 -12.55 -12.24 -0.02
N ILE A 209 -13.55 -13.12 -0.21
CA ILE A 209 -13.34 -14.56 -0.23
C ILE A 209 -12.43 -14.99 -1.41
N GLU A 210 -12.62 -14.40 -2.59
CA GLU A 210 -11.77 -14.71 -3.76
C GLU A 210 -10.32 -14.25 -3.57
N LEU A 211 -10.09 -13.09 -2.93
CA LEU A 211 -8.74 -12.61 -2.60
C LEU A 211 -8.07 -13.50 -1.55
N LEU A 212 -8.80 -13.95 -0.52
CA LEU A 212 -8.30 -14.91 0.47
C LEU A 212 -7.96 -16.27 -0.17
N LYS A 213 -8.85 -16.83 -1.01
CA LYS A 213 -8.56 -18.06 -1.79
C LYS A 213 -7.29 -17.89 -2.62
N THR A 214 -7.12 -16.76 -3.30
CA THR A 214 -5.93 -16.47 -4.09
C THR A 214 -4.67 -16.43 -3.23
N ALA A 215 -4.74 -15.84 -2.04
CA ALA A 215 -3.63 -15.82 -1.09
C ALA A 215 -3.27 -17.24 -0.60
N LEU A 216 -4.27 -18.04 -0.19
CA LEU A 216 -4.08 -19.42 0.27
C LEU A 216 -3.50 -20.30 -0.86
N SER A 217 -4.03 -20.19 -2.08
CA SER A 217 -3.54 -20.96 -3.25
C SER A 217 -2.10 -20.61 -3.62
N ALA A 218 -1.63 -19.42 -3.27
CA ALA A 218 -0.23 -19.01 -3.44
C ALA A 218 0.66 -19.47 -2.26
N GLY A 219 0.11 -20.17 -1.28
CA GLY A 219 0.79 -20.73 -0.13
C GLY A 219 0.91 -19.77 1.07
N HIS A 220 0.26 -18.61 1.07
CA HIS A 220 0.18 -17.78 2.27
C HIS A 220 -0.57 -18.51 3.38
N THR A 221 -0.11 -18.37 4.61
CA THR A 221 -0.74 -18.95 5.80
C THR A 221 -0.93 -17.87 6.85
N ALA A 222 -2.01 -17.97 7.61
CA ALA A 222 -2.26 -17.16 8.79
C ALA A 222 -3.16 -17.93 9.76
N ASP A 223 -3.10 -17.59 11.04
CA ASP A 223 -3.90 -18.21 12.09
C ASP A 223 -5.32 -17.64 12.12
N TYR A 224 -5.44 -16.35 11.80
CA TYR A 224 -6.70 -15.61 11.84
C TYR A 224 -6.87 -14.69 10.64
N VAL A 225 -8.13 -14.36 10.33
CA VAL A 225 -8.52 -13.28 9.43
C VAL A 225 -9.17 -12.17 10.25
N LEU A 226 -8.66 -10.95 10.12
CA LEU A 226 -9.14 -9.76 10.85
C LEU A 226 -9.86 -8.82 9.88
N PHE A 227 -11.07 -8.42 10.21
CA PHE A 227 -11.84 -7.44 9.44
C PHE A 227 -12.81 -6.64 10.32
N ASP A 228 -13.31 -5.55 9.77
CA ASP A 228 -14.21 -4.65 10.48
C ASP A 228 -15.69 -5.08 10.40
N THR A 229 -16.57 -4.22 10.88
CA THR A 229 -18.04 -4.45 10.93
C THR A 229 -18.66 -4.62 9.54
N TRP A 230 -18.01 -4.16 8.48
CA TRP A 230 -18.57 -4.22 7.13
C TRP A 230 -18.59 -5.64 6.57
N PHE A 231 -17.60 -6.44 6.96
CA PHE A 231 -17.42 -7.81 6.48
C PHE A 231 -17.86 -8.87 7.50
N SER A 232 -18.31 -8.49 8.71
CA SER A 232 -18.53 -9.38 9.87
C SER A 232 -19.92 -10.01 9.94
N ASN A 233 -20.64 -10.14 8.83
CA ASN A 233 -21.93 -10.84 8.90
C ASN A 233 -21.72 -12.39 9.00
N PRO A 234 -22.69 -13.14 9.56
CA PRO A 234 -22.56 -14.59 9.77
C PRO A 234 -22.16 -15.39 8.54
N ALA A 235 -22.70 -15.05 7.36
CA ALA A 235 -22.37 -15.77 6.11
C ALA A 235 -20.88 -15.63 5.74
N GLN A 236 -20.27 -14.47 5.95
CA GLN A 236 -18.85 -14.28 5.70
C GLN A 236 -17.96 -15.00 6.72
N LEU A 237 -18.36 -15.01 8.00
CA LEU A 237 -17.63 -15.77 9.04
C LEU A 237 -17.63 -17.27 8.73
N ILE A 238 -18.77 -17.80 8.28
CA ILE A 238 -18.90 -19.20 7.84
C ILE A 238 -18.05 -19.46 6.59
N ALA A 239 -18.11 -18.57 5.60
CA ALA A 239 -17.33 -18.71 4.38
C ALA A 239 -15.81 -18.70 4.66
N VAL A 240 -15.33 -17.85 5.57
CA VAL A 240 -13.92 -17.84 6.00
C VAL A 240 -13.57 -19.12 6.76
N LYS A 241 -14.47 -19.61 7.63
CA LYS A 241 -14.27 -20.91 8.31
C LYS A 241 -14.20 -22.05 7.33
N GLY A 242 -15.00 -22.02 6.25
CA GLY A 242 -14.94 -22.99 5.15
C GLY A 242 -13.62 -22.99 4.36
N LEU A 243 -12.83 -21.93 4.46
CA LEU A 243 -11.45 -21.87 3.95
C LEU A 243 -10.40 -22.46 4.91
N GLY A 244 -10.81 -22.99 6.07
CA GLY A 244 -9.92 -23.50 7.10
C GLY A 244 -9.32 -22.40 8.00
N LEU A 245 -9.86 -21.17 7.94
CA LEU A 245 -9.35 -20.03 8.70
C LEU A 245 -10.31 -19.65 9.85
N ASN A 246 -9.75 -19.17 10.95
CA ASN A 246 -10.55 -18.54 11.99
C ASN A 246 -10.64 -17.03 11.76
N SER A 247 -11.75 -16.44 12.17
CA SER A 247 -11.99 -14.99 12.06
C SER A 247 -11.99 -14.32 13.41
N ILE A 248 -11.45 -13.11 13.50
CA ILE A 248 -11.73 -12.16 14.58
C ILE A 248 -12.22 -10.87 13.94
N ALA A 249 -13.43 -10.46 14.24
CA ALA A 249 -14.07 -9.31 13.62
C ALA A 249 -14.82 -8.44 14.63
N MET A 250 -14.87 -7.14 14.36
CA MET A 250 -15.80 -6.28 15.09
C MET A 250 -17.20 -6.46 14.51
N ILE A 251 -18.23 -6.61 15.34
CA ILE A 251 -19.60 -6.82 14.89
C ILE A 251 -20.46 -5.56 15.00
N LYS A 252 -21.33 -5.41 14.01
CA LYS A 252 -22.29 -4.30 13.97
C LYS A 252 -23.42 -4.54 14.95
N LYS A 253 -23.75 -3.55 15.76
CA LYS A 253 -24.91 -3.57 16.67
C LYS A 253 -26.23 -3.39 15.90
N SER A 254 -26.54 -4.35 15.03
CA SER A 254 -27.73 -4.35 14.19
C SER A 254 -28.87 -5.15 14.83
N SER A 255 -30.10 -4.68 14.66
CA SER A 255 -31.30 -5.44 15.00
C SER A 255 -31.68 -6.50 13.97
N ARG A 256 -30.96 -6.54 12.82
CA ARG A 256 -31.22 -7.49 11.71
C ARG A 256 -30.26 -8.67 11.67
N ILE A 257 -29.28 -8.71 12.59
CA ILE A 257 -28.29 -9.80 12.69
C ILE A 257 -28.58 -10.53 14.00
N TYR A 258 -28.82 -11.81 13.90
CA TYR A 258 -29.16 -12.68 15.02
C TYR A 258 -28.07 -13.73 15.24
N TYR A 259 -27.91 -14.10 16.49
CA TYR A 259 -27.02 -15.13 17.00
C TYR A 259 -27.86 -16.06 17.87
N GLU A 260 -27.62 -17.35 17.80
CA GLU A 260 -28.28 -18.30 18.67
C GLU A 260 -27.53 -18.35 20.01
N TYR A 261 -28.22 -17.94 21.05
CA TYR A 261 -27.74 -17.92 22.44
C TYR A 261 -28.78 -18.58 23.32
N GLU A 262 -28.36 -19.63 24.06
CA GLU A 262 -29.26 -20.44 24.93
C GLU A 262 -30.53 -20.96 24.20
N GLY A 263 -30.37 -21.33 22.93
CA GLY A 263 -31.45 -21.84 22.08
C GLY A 263 -32.35 -20.79 21.43
N GLU A 264 -32.16 -19.50 21.73
CA GLU A 264 -32.94 -18.40 21.18
C GLU A 264 -32.13 -17.59 20.14
N GLN A 265 -32.84 -17.10 19.10
CA GLN A 265 -32.26 -16.21 18.09
C GLN A 265 -32.32 -14.75 18.57
N LEU A 266 -31.21 -14.24 19.10
CA LEU A 266 -31.13 -12.94 19.71
C LEU A 266 -30.17 -12.00 18.98
N SER A 267 -30.51 -10.71 18.92
CA SER A 267 -29.57 -9.69 18.45
C SER A 267 -28.49 -9.45 19.51
N ILE A 268 -27.31 -8.99 19.10
CA ILE A 268 -26.22 -8.69 20.04
C ILE A 268 -26.63 -7.67 21.12
N LYS A 269 -27.51 -6.73 20.81
CA LYS A 269 -28.04 -5.77 21.79
C LYS A 269 -28.89 -6.47 22.87
N LYS A 270 -29.70 -7.46 22.48
CA LYS A 270 -30.52 -8.23 23.41
C LYS A 270 -29.66 -9.12 24.29
N ILE A 271 -28.71 -9.87 23.69
CA ILE A 271 -27.71 -10.67 24.43
C ILE A 271 -27.00 -9.78 25.47
N TYR A 272 -26.48 -8.63 25.01
CA TYR A 272 -25.83 -7.69 25.93
C TYR A 272 -26.78 -7.21 27.05
N SER A 273 -28.07 -7.00 26.81
CA SER A 273 -29.01 -6.54 27.83
C SER A 273 -29.29 -7.58 28.91
N ILE A 274 -29.45 -8.86 28.54
CA ILE A 274 -29.85 -9.94 29.46
C ILE A 274 -28.67 -10.50 30.29
N CYS A 275 -27.49 -10.55 29.70
CA CYS A 275 -26.33 -11.12 30.39
C CYS A 275 -25.74 -10.18 31.46
N LYS A 276 -25.24 -10.75 32.56
CA LYS A 276 -24.55 -10.01 33.65
C LYS A 276 -23.17 -9.51 33.14
N LYS A 277 -22.90 -8.22 33.33
CA LYS A 277 -21.65 -7.59 32.92
C LYS A 277 -20.63 -7.64 34.04
N ARG A 278 -19.33 -7.81 33.66
CA ARG A 278 -18.21 -7.65 34.57
C ARG A 278 -18.09 -6.18 35.00
N ARG A 279 -17.80 -5.95 36.27
CA ARG A 279 -17.61 -4.62 36.86
C ARG A 279 -16.12 -4.31 37.08
N GLY A 280 -15.82 -3.10 37.47
CA GLY A 280 -14.48 -2.68 37.85
C GLY A 280 -13.54 -2.48 36.64
N ARG A 281 -12.24 -2.80 36.84
CA ARG A 281 -11.15 -2.62 35.87
C ARG A 281 -11.03 -3.76 34.85
N SER A 282 -12.05 -4.61 34.70
CA SER A 282 -12.00 -5.73 33.75
C SER A 282 -11.71 -5.24 32.31
N LYS A 283 -10.84 -5.94 31.58
CA LYS A 283 -10.50 -5.64 30.17
C LYS A 283 -11.70 -5.80 29.25
N TYR A 284 -12.67 -6.65 29.61
CA TYR A 284 -13.91 -6.84 28.86
C TYR A 284 -15.13 -6.80 29.78
N LEU A 285 -16.30 -6.51 29.20
CA LEU A 285 -17.56 -6.37 29.89
C LEU A 285 -18.37 -7.67 29.94
N LEU A 286 -18.34 -8.41 28.84
CA LEU A 286 -19.12 -9.63 28.63
C LEU A 286 -18.36 -10.54 27.66
N SER A 287 -18.43 -11.84 27.94
CA SER A 287 -18.01 -12.91 27.01
C SER A 287 -19.09 -13.98 26.99
N VAL A 288 -19.54 -14.36 25.80
CA VAL A 288 -20.56 -15.40 25.60
C VAL A 288 -20.24 -16.23 24.37
N ASN A 289 -20.55 -17.52 24.44
CA ASN A 289 -20.51 -18.41 23.29
C ASN A 289 -21.89 -18.40 22.60
N VAL A 290 -21.89 -18.36 21.28
CA VAL A 290 -23.08 -18.33 20.45
C VAL A 290 -22.91 -19.28 19.26
N MET A 291 -24.01 -19.69 18.63
CA MET A 291 -23.98 -20.31 17.32
C MET A 291 -24.33 -19.26 16.27
N ILE A 292 -23.60 -19.28 15.15
CA ILE A 292 -23.84 -18.41 13.99
C ILE A 292 -24.21 -19.23 12.76
N GLY A 293 -25.11 -18.69 11.94
CA GLY A 293 -25.63 -19.35 10.74
C GLY A 293 -27.03 -19.90 10.91
N LYS A 294 -27.69 -20.15 9.79
CA LYS A 294 -29.05 -20.75 9.75
C LYS A 294 -28.99 -22.24 9.46
N GLU A 295 -28.48 -22.60 8.29
CA GLU A 295 -28.34 -23.98 7.82
C GLU A 295 -27.06 -24.62 8.35
N GLN A 296 -25.94 -23.97 8.10
CA GLN A 296 -24.64 -24.35 8.64
C GLN A 296 -24.36 -23.53 9.89
N LYS A 297 -24.49 -24.15 11.05
CA LYS A 297 -24.21 -23.53 12.34
C LYS A 297 -22.76 -23.79 12.74
N ILE A 298 -22.03 -22.75 13.09
CA ILE A 298 -20.69 -22.84 13.68
C ILE A 298 -20.63 -22.10 15.01
N PRO A 299 -19.85 -22.60 15.99
CA PRO A 299 -19.68 -21.91 17.26
C PRO A 299 -18.81 -20.66 17.10
N ALA A 300 -19.11 -19.64 17.89
CA ALA A 300 -18.34 -18.43 17.96
C ALA A 300 -18.41 -17.81 19.36
N LYS A 301 -17.34 -17.13 19.78
CA LYS A 301 -17.27 -16.38 21.02
C LYS A 301 -17.43 -14.90 20.74
N ILE A 302 -18.36 -14.25 21.46
CA ILE A 302 -18.55 -12.80 21.39
C ILE A 302 -17.98 -12.16 22.64
N VAL A 303 -17.11 -11.18 22.46
CA VAL A 303 -16.46 -10.42 23.54
C VAL A 303 -16.85 -8.94 23.44
N CYS A 304 -17.54 -8.40 24.44
CA CYS A 304 -17.89 -7.00 24.51
C CYS A 304 -16.89 -6.22 25.36
N VAL A 305 -16.41 -5.10 24.86
CA VAL A 305 -15.45 -4.23 25.54
C VAL A 305 -15.95 -2.79 25.63
N ARG A 306 -15.40 -2.00 26.56
CA ARG A 306 -15.70 -0.58 26.65
C ARG A 306 -15.22 0.15 25.39
N ASN A 307 -16.05 1.04 24.88
CA ASN A 307 -15.62 1.92 23.80
C ASN A 307 -14.72 3.02 24.38
N LYS A 308 -13.46 3.07 23.94
CA LYS A 308 -12.50 4.09 24.42
C LYS A 308 -12.90 5.51 24.02
N SER A 309 -13.52 5.67 22.86
CA SER A 309 -13.95 6.98 22.33
C SER A 309 -15.26 7.46 22.95
N ASN A 310 -16.12 6.56 23.43
CA ASN A 310 -17.37 6.89 24.08
C ASN A 310 -17.60 5.98 25.29
N LYS A 311 -17.30 6.46 26.48
CA LYS A 311 -17.36 5.68 27.74
C LYS A 311 -18.77 5.13 28.07
N LYS A 312 -19.82 5.69 27.49
CA LYS A 312 -21.21 5.23 27.65
C LYS A 312 -21.57 4.10 26.68
N ASP A 313 -20.70 3.80 25.73
CA ASP A 313 -20.93 2.81 24.69
C ASP A 313 -19.97 1.63 24.81
N TRP A 314 -20.27 0.57 24.09
CA TRP A 314 -19.47 -0.66 24.03
C TRP A 314 -19.30 -1.09 22.58
N ILE A 315 -18.26 -1.85 22.30
CA ILE A 315 -18.03 -2.52 21.03
C ILE A 315 -17.94 -4.02 21.27
N ALA A 316 -18.25 -4.81 20.26
CA ALA A 316 -18.19 -6.26 20.37
C ALA A 316 -17.33 -6.85 19.26
N PHE A 317 -16.53 -7.84 19.64
CA PHE A 317 -15.77 -8.68 18.74
C PHE A 317 -16.38 -10.07 18.69
N ILE A 318 -16.30 -10.73 17.56
CA ILE A 318 -16.64 -12.13 17.37
C ILE A 318 -15.41 -12.90 16.94
N CYS A 319 -15.20 -14.07 17.52
CA CYS A 319 -14.14 -14.98 17.18
C CYS A 319 -14.70 -16.37 16.87
N THR A 320 -14.33 -16.97 15.74
CA THR A 320 -14.75 -18.35 15.38
C THR A 320 -13.86 -19.44 16.00
N ASN A 321 -12.86 -19.06 16.78
CA ASN A 321 -12.13 -19.94 17.68
C ASN A 321 -12.60 -19.66 19.11
N ILE A 322 -13.42 -20.54 19.67
CA ILE A 322 -14.01 -20.36 21.01
C ILE A 322 -13.02 -20.65 22.13
N GLU A 323 -11.91 -21.35 21.86
CA GLU A 323 -10.87 -21.67 22.85
C GLU A 323 -9.95 -20.45 23.14
N LEU A 324 -9.93 -19.47 22.24
CA LEU A 324 -9.09 -18.31 22.41
C LEU A 324 -9.57 -17.43 23.59
N SER A 325 -8.66 -16.99 24.46
CA SER A 325 -9.02 -16.13 25.59
C SER A 325 -9.51 -14.75 25.10
N GLU A 326 -10.33 -14.11 25.91
CA GLU A 326 -10.90 -12.78 25.60
C GLU A 326 -9.81 -11.72 25.42
N GLU A 327 -8.76 -11.81 26.23
CA GLU A 327 -7.63 -10.89 26.15
C GLU A 327 -6.84 -11.07 24.84
N GLU A 328 -6.65 -12.31 24.43
CA GLU A 328 -6.02 -12.62 23.15
C GLU A 328 -6.85 -12.15 21.95
N ILE A 329 -8.18 -12.35 22.00
CA ILE A 329 -9.09 -11.85 20.96
C ILE A 329 -8.91 -10.32 20.78
N ILE A 330 -8.88 -9.59 21.90
CA ILE A 330 -8.71 -8.12 21.88
C ILE A 330 -7.32 -7.75 21.34
N ARG A 331 -6.27 -8.44 21.81
CA ARG A 331 -4.88 -8.20 21.42
C ARG A 331 -4.65 -8.46 19.92
N ILE A 332 -5.13 -9.59 19.43
CA ILE A 332 -4.96 -9.98 18.02
C ILE A 332 -5.75 -9.04 17.12
N TYR A 333 -6.99 -8.69 17.49
CA TYR A 333 -7.78 -7.75 16.71
C TYR A 333 -7.10 -6.37 16.58
N GLY A 334 -6.36 -5.96 17.58
CA GLY A 334 -5.56 -4.73 17.55
C GLY A 334 -4.60 -4.64 16.36
N LYS A 335 -4.10 -5.78 15.85
CA LYS A 335 -3.21 -5.84 14.68
C LYS A 335 -3.90 -5.34 13.40
N ARG A 336 -5.25 -5.34 13.34
CA ARG A 336 -6.01 -4.81 12.19
C ARG A 336 -5.66 -3.37 11.85
N TRP A 337 -5.31 -2.55 12.86
CA TRP A 337 -4.95 -1.16 12.65
C TRP A 337 -3.81 -0.95 11.65
N GLN A 338 -2.95 -1.92 11.46
CA GLN A 338 -1.81 -1.82 10.55
C GLN A 338 -2.21 -1.62 9.09
N ILE A 339 -3.38 -2.11 8.65
CA ILE A 339 -3.86 -1.87 7.30
C ILE A 339 -4.27 -0.40 7.08
N GLU A 340 -4.75 0.28 8.13
CA GLU A 340 -5.07 1.71 8.07
C GLU A 340 -3.79 2.55 7.94
N VAL A 341 -2.74 2.18 8.69
CA VAL A 341 -1.41 2.80 8.56
C VAL A 341 -0.84 2.58 7.16
N PHE A 342 -0.96 1.36 6.63
CA PHE A 342 -0.58 1.03 5.26
C PHE A 342 -1.30 1.92 4.24
N PHE A 343 -2.63 2.06 4.31
CA PHE A 343 -3.38 2.93 3.41
C PHE A 343 -2.96 4.40 3.52
N LYS A 344 -2.73 4.88 4.74
CA LYS A 344 -2.24 6.23 4.98
C LYS A 344 -0.87 6.43 4.31
N THR A 345 0.07 5.53 4.51
CA THR A 345 1.40 5.56 3.88
C THR A 345 1.30 5.57 2.35
N CYS A 346 0.49 4.67 1.77
CA CYS A 346 0.31 4.60 0.32
C CYS A 346 -0.29 5.87 -0.27
N LYS A 347 -1.24 6.51 0.42
CA LYS A 347 -1.89 7.74 -0.05
C LYS A 347 -1.02 8.98 0.14
N SER A 348 -0.38 9.11 1.30
CA SER A 348 0.39 10.31 1.67
C SER A 348 1.73 10.35 0.96
N TYR A 349 2.49 9.25 0.98
CA TYR A 349 3.86 9.20 0.48
C TYR A 349 3.98 8.53 -0.89
N LEU A 350 3.41 7.35 -1.09
CA LEU A 350 3.60 6.55 -2.30
C LEU A 350 2.69 6.95 -3.47
N LYS A 351 1.97 8.07 -3.34
CA LYS A 351 1.12 8.70 -4.38
C LYS A 351 0.08 7.75 -4.99
N LEU A 352 -0.51 6.86 -4.16
CA LEU A 352 -1.51 5.88 -4.59
C LEU A 352 -2.64 6.49 -5.43
N VAL A 353 -3.15 7.65 -5.03
CA VAL A 353 -4.29 8.33 -5.69
C VAL A 353 -3.83 9.40 -6.67
N LYS A 354 -2.64 9.99 -6.46
CA LYS A 354 -2.20 11.22 -7.14
C LYS A 354 -1.39 11.00 -8.42
N GLU A 355 -0.65 9.89 -8.53
CA GLU A 355 0.34 9.72 -9.61
C GLU A 355 -0.25 9.19 -10.94
N CYS A 356 -1.32 8.39 -10.90
CA CYS A 356 -1.89 7.77 -12.10
C CYS A 356 -3.17 8.48 -12.55
N HIS A 357 -3.13 9.13 -13.69
CA HIS A 357 -4.26 9.81 -14.31
C HIS A 357 -4.87 9.04 -15.49
N SER A 358 -4.57 7.74 -15.63
CA SER A 358 -5.10 6.91 -16.71
C SER A 358 -6.61 6.74 -16.62
N LEU A 359 -7.24 6.63 -17.77
CA LEU A 359 -8.66 6.30 -17.93
C LEU A 359 -8.89 4.78 -18.00
N SER A 360 -7.83 4.00 -18.18
CA SER A 360 -7.89 2.55 -18.32
C SER A 360 -7.89 1.86 -16.97
N TYR A 361 -8.80 0.93 -16.77
CA TYR A 361 -8.84 0.09 -15.57
C TYR A 361 -7.59 -0.79 -15.42
N ASP A 362 -7.01 -1.25 -16.54
CA ASP A 362 -5.77 -2.02 -16.53
C ASP A 362 -4.59 -1.21 -16.00
N ALA A 363 -4.45 0.05 -16.45
CA ALA A 363 -3.40 0.93 -15.97
C ALA A 363 -3.56 1.32 -14.49
N LEU A 364 -4.80 1.50 -14.02
CA LEU A 364 -5.06 1.75 -12.60
C LEU A 364 -4.67 0.52 -11.74
N THR A 365 -4.98 -0.69 -12.21
CA THR A 365 -4.59 -1.93 -11.53
C THR A 365 -3.07 -2.09 -11.51
N ALA A 366 -2.39 -1.80 -12.63
CA ALA A 366 -0.93 -1.82 -12.72
C ALA A 366 -0.31 -0.83 -11.72
N HIS A 367 -0.86 0.38 -11.64
CA HIS A 367 -0.39 1.40 -10.71
C HIS A 367 -0.52 0.96 -9.25
N VAL A 368 -1.66 0.39 -8.85
CA VAL A 368 -1.85 -0.15 -7.49
C VAL A 368 -0.79 -1.21 -7.17
N ALA A 369 -0.54 -2.14 -8.10
CA ALA A 369 0.48 -3.18 -7.92
C ALA A 369 1.89 -2.60 -7.74
N ILE A 370 2.22 -1.54 -8.48
CA ILE A 370 3.52 -0.85 -8.36
C ILE A 370 3.63 -0.11 -7.02
N VAL A 371 2.56 0.56 -6.57
CA VAL A 371 2.52 1.22 -5.25
C VAL A 371 2.69 0.19 -4.13
N PHE A 372 2.03 -0.96 -4.23
CA PHE A 372 2.23 -2.05 -3.27
C PHE A 372 3.68 -2.57 -3.27
N THR A 373 4.31 -2.64 -4.44
CA THR A 373 5.73 -3.02 -4.54
C THR A 373 6.64 -2.00 -3.86
N ARG A 374 6.36 -0.69 -4.00
CA ARG A 374 7.07 0.37 -3.26
C ARG A 374 6.95 0.19 -1.75
N TYR A 375 5.74 -0.04 -1.28
CA TYR A 375 5.50 -0.28 0.15
C TYR A 375 6.24 -1.53 0.64
N LEU A 376 6.16 -2.63 -0.09
CA LEU A 376 6.85 -3.88 0.23
C LEU A 376 8.38 -3.68 0.30
N MET A 377 8.95 -2.88 -0.60
CA MET A 377 10.38 -2.55 -0.57
C MET A 377 10.75 -1.80 0.71
N LEU A 378 10.00 -0.75 1.07
CA LEU A 378 10.23 0.02 2.30
C LEU A 378 10.06 -0.84 3.56
N ALA A 379 9.05 -1.71 3.60
CA ALA A 379 8.80 -2.61 4.72
C ALA A 379 9.93 -3.64 4.91
N VAL A 380 10.50 -4.14 3.81
CA VAL A 380 11.67 -5.03 3.84
C VAL A 380 12.89 -4.31 4.34
N GLU A 381 13.12 -3.09 3.88
CA GLU A 381 14.28 -2.28 4.29
C GLU A 381 14.19 -1.95 5.79
N GLN A 382 13.05 -1.47 6.25
CA GLN A 382 12.80 -1.22 7.67
C GLN A 382 13.06 -2.46 8.54
N ARG A 383 12.68 -3.65 8.05
CA ARG A 383 12.86 -4.90 8.82
C ARG A 383 14.30 -5.40 8.84
N ARG A 384 15.07 -5.19 7.75
CA ARG A 384 16.47 -5.64 7.63
C ARG A 384 17.44 -4.85 8.50
N CYS A 385 17.25 -3.54 8.56
CA CYS A 385 18.19 -2.64 9.20
C CYS A 385 17.91 -2.44 10.71
N GLU A 386 16.95 -3.14 11.30
CA GLU A 386 16.42 -2.81 12.64
C GLU A 386 16.11 -1.31 12.78
N ASP A 387 15.76 -0.69 11.66
CA ASP A 387 15.60 0.74 11.53
C ASP A 387 14.39 1.20 12.38
N LYS A 388 14.65 2.08 13.33
CA LYS A 388 13.61 2.65 14.20
C LYS A 388 12.77 3.70 13.49
N ARG A 389 13.19 4.17 12.30
CA ARG A 389 12.47 5.17 11.52
C ARG A 389 11.13 4.61 11.04
N THR A 390 10.14 5.47 10.97
CA THR A 390 8.85 5.14 10.37
C THR A 390 8.98 5.01 8.83
N LEU A 391 8.04 4.33 8.19
CA LEU A 391 8.01 4.26 6.72
C LEU A 391 7.92 5.65 6.04
N GLY A 392 7.34 6.63 6.73
CA GLY A 392 7.31 8.01 6.25
C GLY A 392 8.68 8.68 6.31
N GLU A 393 9.42 8.49 7.39
CA GLU A 393 10.78 9.01 7.53
C GLU A 393 11.72 8.36 6.52
N LEU A 394 11.63 7.05 6.29
CA LEU A 394 12.37 6.37 5.21
C LEU A 394 12.01 6.91 3.82
N PHE A 395 10.73 7.19 3.57
CA PHE A 395 10.31 7.78 2.31
C PHE A 395 10.93 9.17 2.11
N TYR A 396 10.90 10.03 3.12
CA TYR A 396 11.49 11.36 3.04
C TYR A 396 12.99 11.30 2.88
N LEU A 397 13.68 10.42 3.61
CA LEU A 397 15.12 10.21 3.43
C LEU A 397 15.45 9.93 1.96
N PHE A 398 14.76 8.97 1.32
CA PHE A 398 14.97 8.65 -0.08
C PHE A 398 14.59 9.80 -1.03
N THR A 399 13.60 10.61 -0.68
CA THR A 399 13.14 11.73 -1.49
C THR A 399 14.10 12.93 -1.36
N ASP A 400 14.48 13.28 -0.14
CA ASP A 400 15.36 14.41 0.15
C ASP A 400 16.75 14.15 -0.43
N GLU A 401 17.29 12.95 -0.29
CA GLU A 401 18.56 12.54 -0.87
C GLU A 401 18.58 12.71 -2.40
N LEU A 402 17.52 12.30 -3.10
CA LEU A 402 17.42 12.46 -4.55
C LEU A 402 17.24 13.91 -4.99
N ALA A 403 16.48 14.70 -4.23
CA ALA A 403 16.27 16.11 -4.54
C ALA A 403 17.56 16.92 -4.33
N ASP A 404 18.25 16.69 -3.23
CA ASP A 404 19.52 17.35 -2.88
C ASP A 404 20.62 17.01 -3.90
N ILE A 405 20.75 15.75 -4.29
CA ILE A 405 21.70 15.32 -5.31
C ILE A 405 21.42 16.01 -6.65
N THR A 406 20.16 16.02 -7.10
CA THR A 406 19.80 16.58 -8.40
C THR A 406 20.06 18.09 -8.44
N PHE A 407 19.76 18.81 -7.36
CA PHE A 407 20.02 20.24 -7.26
C PHE A 407 21.51 20.53 -7.11
N GLY A 408 22.19 19.85 -6.21
CA GLY A 408 23.63 20.05 -5.97
C GLY A 408 24.47 19.69 -7.20
N GLU A 409 24.14 18.60 -7.90
CA GLU A 409 24.82 18.22 -9.14
C GLU A 409 24.58 19.24 -10.26
N SER A 410 23.35 19.72 -10.43
CA SER A 410 23.03 20.76 -11.41
C SER A 410 23.74 22.08 -11.10
N PHE A 411 23.76 22.47 -9.82
CA PHE A 411 24.46 23.67 -9.38
C PHE A 411 25.98 23.55 -9.60
N ARG A 412 26.58 22.40 -9.28
CA ARG A 412 28.00 22.14 -9.53
C ARG A 412 28.35 22.26 -11.02
N ILE A 413 27.54 21.70 -11.91
CA ILE A 413 27.75 21.80 -13.37
C ILE A 413 27.72 23.25 -13.82
N ILE A 414 26.74 24.04 -13.34
CA ILE A 414 26.63 25.47 -13.67
C ILE A 414 27.84 26.24 -13.14
N MET A 415 28.25 25.99 -11.89
CA MET A 415 29.42 26.64 -11.30
C MET A 415 30.70 26.31 -12.06
N ASN A 416 30.93 25.06 -12.39
CA ASN A 416 32.12 24.65 -13.15
C ASN A 416 32.13 25.32 -14.53
N ALA A 417 31.02 25.29 -15.27
CA ALA A 417 30.92 25.93 -16.58
C ALA A 417 31.15 27.45 -16.50
N MET A 418 30.69 28.10 -15.43
CA MET A 418 30.92 29.53 -15.18
C MET A 418 32.39 29.79 -14.87
N ILE A 419 33.02 29.04 -13.98
CA ILE A 419 34.43 29.13 -13.63
C ILE A 419 35.31 28.92 -14.88
N ASP A 420 35.05 27.88 -15.63
CA ASP A 420 35.77 27.56 -16.88
C ASP A 420 35.67 28.73 -17.88
N SER A 421 34.48 29.31 -18.03
CA SER A 421 34.27 30.47 -18.91
C SER A 421 35.02 31.71 -18.42
N VAL A 422 35.00 32.00 -17.13
CA VAL A 422 35.75 33.14 -16.54
C VAL A 422 37.23 32.92 -16.71
N CYS A 423 37.75 31.71 -16.43
CA CYS A 423 39.17 31.39 -16.61
C CYS A 423 39.62 31.48 -18.07
N ALA A 424 38.77 31.04 -19.02
CA ALA A 424 39.08 31.09 -20.44
C ALA A 424 39.14 32.53 -20.99
N ILE A 425 38.27 33.42 -20.53
CA ILE A 425 38.18 34.80 -21.05
C ILE A 425 39.13 35.76 -20.32
N PHE A 426 39.18 35.69 -18.99
CA PHE A 426 39.82 36.72 -18.16
C PHE A 426 41.17 36.27 -17.57
N LYS A 427 41.49 34.96 -17.57
CA LYS A 427 42.71 34.39 -16.97
C LYS A 427 43.00 34.94 -15.56
N PRO A 428 42.07 34.93 -14.60
CA PRO A 428 42.22 35.48 -13.30
C PRO A 428 43.30 34.76 -12.48
N THR A 429 43.90 35.50 -11.50
CA THR A 429 44.69 34.84 -10.45
C THR A 429 43.80 34.02 -9.51
N GLU A 430 44.40 33.12 -8.72
CA GLU A 430 43.63 32.32 -7.74
C GLU A 430 42.87 33.21 -6.74
N GLU A 431 43.47 34.32 -6.28
CA GLU A 431 42.83 35.26 -5.39
C GLU A 431 41.62 35.99 -6.04
N GLN A 432 41.77 36.38 -7.32
CA GLN A 432 40.71 37.03 -8.07
C GLN A 432 39.55 36.04 -8.34
N LEU A 433 39.86 34.79 -8.58
CA LEU A 433 38.84 33.74 -8.77
C LEU A 433 38.10 33.45 -7.47
N ALA A 434 38.79 33.35 -6.33
CA ALA A 434 38.20 33.16 -5.03
C ALA A 434 37.26 34.32 -4.68
N LEU A 435 37.70 35.57 -4.86
CA LEU A 435 36.86 36.74 -4.64
C LEU A 435 35.62 36.76 -5.54
N PHE A 436 35.75 36.36 -6.81
CA PHE A 436 34.62 36.25 -7.73
C PHE A 436 33.59 35.22 -7.24
N ILE A 437 34.05 34.03 -6.79
CA ILE A 437 33.18 32.98 -6.28
C ILE A 437 32.44 33.46 -5.03
N ASP A 438 33.12 34.11 -4.08
CA ASP A 438 32.51 34.64 -2.86
C ASP A 438 31.48 35.72 -3.17
N MET A 439 31.78 36.64 -4.07
CA MET A 439 30.81 37.65 -4.52
C MET A 439 29.62 37.00 -5.21
N PHE A 440 29.82 36.00 -6.07
CA PHE A 440 28.75 35.30 -6.74
C PHE A 440 27.83 34.55 -5.76
N VAL A 441 28.40 33.80 -4.82
CA VAL A 441 27.67 33.10 -3.76
C VAL A 441 26.91 34.10 -2.87
N GLY A 442 27.54 35.26 -2.58
CA GLY A 442 26.91 36.35 -1.81
C GLY A 442 25.65 36.93 -2.49
N HIS A 443 25.56 36.94 -3.80
CA HIS A 443 24.41 37.41 -4.55
C HIS A 443 23.30 36.35 -4.75
N LEU A 444 23.54 35.08 -4.35
CA LEU A 444 22.51 34.04 -4.45
C LEU A 444 21.39 34.29 -3.42
N PRO A 445 20.13 33.91 -3.75
CA PRO A 445 19.03 33.95 -2.81
C PRO A 445 19.31 33.13 -1.55
N ASP A 446 18.78 33.57 -0.40
CA ASP A 446 19.07 33.00 0.92
C ASP A 446 18.81 31.49 0.99
N TYR A 447 17.75 31.01 0.34
CA TYR A 447 17.42 29.58 0.32
C TYR A 447 18.45 28.71 -0.43
N ILE A 448 19.16 29.29 -1.43
CA ILE A 448 20.25 28.60 -2.14
C ILE A 448 21.52 28.67 -1.29
N ARG A 449 21.85 29.80 -0.68
CA ARG A 449 23.01 29.95 0.22
C ARG A 449 22.92 28.99 1.41
N ASN A 450 21.72 28.90 2.04
CA ASN A 450 21.49 28.01 3.16
C ASN A 450 21.64 26.53 2.77
N PHE A 451 21.22 26.16 1.56
CA PHE A 451 21.43 24.82 1.03
C PHE A 451 22.93 24.49 0.87
N LEU A 452 23.72 25.44 0.32
CA LEU A 452 25.16 25.26 0.15
C LEU A 452 25.90 25.14 1.48
N VAL A 453 25.52 25.96 2.49
CA VAL A 453 26.08 25.90 3.84
C VAL A 453 25.74 24.55 4.50
N LYS A 454 24.49 24.06 4.37
CA LYS A 454 24.09 22.78 4.91
C LYS A 454 24.87 21.64 4.26
N ALA A 455 25.01 21.65 2.94
CA ALA A 455 25.77 20.66 2.19
C ALA A 455 27.28 20.68 2.52
N ALA A 456 27.83 21.84 2.88
CA ALA A 456 29.23 21.99 3.33
C ALA A 456 29.46 21.54 4.79
N LEU A 457 28.44 21.60 5.66
CA LEU A 457 28.52 21.11 7.04
C LEU A 457 28.29 19.59 7.16
N GLU A 458 27.67 18.98 6.16
CA GLU A 458 27.41 17.53 6.09
C GLU A 458 28.54 16.79 5.30
N ALA A 459 29.51 17.52 4.75
CA ALA A 459 30.70 17.03 4.06
C ALA A 459 31.93 16.98 4.95
#